data_0dc2e7e28271a97a742dc547c20b83b9
#
_entry.id   0dc2e7e28271a97a742dc547c20b83b9
#
_cell.length_a   1.000
_cell.length_b   1.000
_cell.length_c   1.000
_cell.angle_alpha   90.00
_cell.angle_beta   90.00
_cell.angle_gamma   90.00
#
_symmetry.space_group_name_H-M   'P 1'
#
loop_
_entity.id
_entity.type
_entity.pdbx_description
1 polymer ?
#
loop_
_entity_poly.entity_id
_entity_poly.type
_entity_poly.pdbx_seq_one_letter_code
_entity_poly.pdbx_strand_id
1 'polypeptide(L)'
;MIFHGAGSIQPDIIKAPDEWVLQEYVQGPSYSLELLGRPGRYTPLQVTDLAMDSGFDCKRVIAPTDLPEPLVAAFERISVSIAEELKLIGLMDIEVVLHNNTLKVLEIDARLPSQTPTVVYWSTGLNMIEVLAALFLHGKEKSPPDSALPKGVVYEHIRVSSNLLEVAGEHIMSGVDALRLHHDFFGADDAITNYEPGR
;
A
#
# COMPACT_ATOMS: atom_id res chain seq x y z
N MET A 1 -19.32 1.68 3.35
CA MET A 1 -20.37 2.27 4.25
C MET A 1 -20.17 1.68 5.63
N ILE A 2 -20.12 2.50 6.69
CA ILE A 2 -19.92 2.05 8.07
C ILE A 2 -21.24 2.13 8.82
N PHE A 3 -21.61 1.06 9.51
CA PHE A 3 -22.81 0.97 10.35
C PHE A 3 -22.41 0.94 11.83
N HIS A 4 -23.03 1.78 12.64
CA HIS A 4 -22.82 1.85 14.09
C HIS A 4 -23.83 0.98 14.84
N GLY A 5 -23.67 -0.35 14.74
CA GLY A 5 -24.52 -1.37 15.35
C GLY A 5 -25.60 -1.92 14.41
N ALA A 6 -26.11 -3.10 14.75
CA ALA A 6 -27.05 -3.85 13.91
C ALA A 6 -28.35 -3.09 13.58
N GLY A 7 -28.81 -2.20 14.49
CA GLY A 7 -30.01 -1.41 14.28
C GLY A 7 -29.85 -0.26 13.26
N SER A 8 -28.64 0.06 12.83
CA SER A 8 -28.39 1.09 11.82
C SER A 8 -28.39 0.55 10.38
N ILE A 9 -28.45 -0.75 10.20
CA ILE A 9 -28.56 -1.39 8.89
C ILE A 9 -30.02 -1.32 8.45
N GLN A 10 -30.31 -0.44 7.50
CA GLN A 10 -31.64 -0.38 6.89
C GLN A 10 -31.74 -1.45 5.80
N PRO A 11 -32.78 -2.31 5.81
CA PRO A 11 -32.94 -3.38 4.82
C PRO A 11 -32.91 -2.90 3.37
N ASP A 12 -33.37 -1.67 3.13
CA ASP A 12 -33.46 -1.07 1.80
C ASP A 12 -32.10 -0.68 1.20
N ILE A 13 -31.04 -0.66 2.02
CA ILE A 13 -29.67 -0.35 1.55
C ILE A 13 -29.04 -1.55 0.85
N ILE A 14 -29.40 -2.77 1.25
CA ILE A 14 -28.85 -4.00 0.69
C ILE A 14 -29.86 -4.59 -0.30
N LYS A 15 -29.85 -4.10 -1.54
CA LYS A 15 -30.79 -4.55 -2.58
C LYS A 15 -30.47 -5.93 -3.17
N ALA A 16 -29.21 -6.36 -3.07
CA ALA A 16 -28.73 -7.64 -3.57
C ALA A 16 -27.78 -8.24 -2.53
N PRO A 17 -28.30 -8.92 -1.49
CA PRO A 17 -27.46 -9.40 -0.37
C PRO A 17 -26.33 -10.34 -0.80
N ASP A 18 -26.48 -11.05 -1.90
CA ASP A 18 -25.46 -11.95 -2.44
C ASP A 18 -24.25 -11.21 -3.05
N GLU A 19 -24.37 -9.89 -3.27
CA GLU A 19 -23.31 -9.02 -3.79
C GLU A 19 -22.61 -8.22 -2.68
N TRP A 20 -22.96 -8.44 -1.41
CA TRP A 20 -22.46 -7.67 -0.28
C TRP A 20 -21.71 -8.54 0.73
N VAL A 21 -20.65 -7.99 1.27
CA VAL A 21 -19.96 -8.54 2.44
C VAL A 21 -20.19 -7.62 3.63
N LEU A 22 -20.67 -8.18 4.73
CA LEU A 22 -20.76 -7.48 6.02
C LEU A 22 -19.56 -7.88 6.86
N GLN A 23 -18.73 -6.90 7.19
CA GLN A 23 -17.49 -7.11 7.92
C GLN A 23 -17.45 -6.21 9.16
N GLU A 24 -16.80 -6.69 10.24
CA GLU A 24 -16.50 -5.87 11.39
C GLU A 24 -15.64 -4.68 10.99
N TYR A 25 -16.04 -3.47 11.40
CA TYR A 25 -15.19 -2.30 11.24
C TYR A 25 -14.14 -2.28 12.35
N VAL A 26 -12.89 -2.42 11.97
CA VAL A 26 -11.73 -2.38 12.86
C VAL A 26 -11.05 -1.03 12.74
N GLN A 27 -11.00 -0.26 13.83
CA GLN A 27 -10.37 1.03 13.86
C GLN A 27 -8.92 0.95 14.35
N GLY A 28 -8.00 1.59 13.63
CA GLY A 28 -6.59 1.66 13.98
C GLY A 28 -5.74 2.20 12.82
N PRO A 29 -4.44 2.37 13.02
CA PRO A 29 -3.52 2.68 11.94
C PRO A 29 -3.38 1.48 11.00
N SER A 30 -3.18 1.78 9.71
CA SER A 30 -3.05 0.78 8.63
C SER A 30 -1.61 0.70 8.15
N TYR A 31 -1.22 -0.50 7.76
CA TYR A 31 0.12 -0.82 7.27
C TYR A 31 0.02 -1.75 6.07
N SER A 32 0.98 -1.65 5.15
CA SER A 32 1.13 -2.55 4.00
C SER A 32 2.48 -3.24 4.03
N LEU A 33 2.51 -4.46 3.51
CA LEU A 33 3.73 -5.24 3.33
C LEU A 33 3.65 -6.02 2.03
N GLU A 34 4.56 -5.75 1.13
CA GLU A 34 4.75 -6.57 -0.05
C GLU A 34 5.63 -7.78 0.26
N LEU A 35 5.20 -8.91 -0.28
CA LEU A 35 5.89 -10.18 -0.17
C LEU A 35 6.08 -10.79 -1.55
N LEU A 36 7.29 -11.23 -1.83
CA LEU A 36 7.66 -11.86 -3.11
C LEU A 36 8.13 -13.29 -2.88
N GLY A 37 7.80 -14.20 -3.80
CA GLY A 37 8.41 -15.53 -3.80
C GLY A 37 7.57 -16.63 -4.42
N ARG A 38 7.85 -17.84 -3.94
CA ARG A 38 7.19 -19.10 -4.30
C ARG A 38 7.13 -20.04 -3.09
N PRO A 39 6.33 -21.12 -3.11
CA PRO A 39 6.24 -22.07 -2.00
C PRO A 39 7.60 -22.49 -1.45
N GLY A 40 7.77 -22.35 -0.14
CA GLY A 40 9.00 -22.62 0.60
C GLY A 40 10.07 -21.53 0.52
N ARG A 41 9.82 -20.44 -0.23
CA ARG A 41 10.77 -19.33 -0.38
C ARG A 41 10.01 -18.02 -0.60
N TYR A 42 9.69 -17.35 0.48
CA TYR A 42 9.05 -16.02 0.46
C TYR A 42 9.94 -15.00 1.15
N THR A 43 10.03 -13.82 0.55
CA THR A 43 10.80 -12.69 1.06
C THR A 43 9.86 -11.52 1.30
N PRO A 44 9.57 -11.17 2.57
CA PRO A 44 8.96 -9.88 2.90
C PRO A 44 9.90 -8.75 2.46
N LEU A 45 9.34 -7.68 1.91
CA LEU A 45 10.15 -6.57 1.40
C LEU A 45 10.30 -5.46 2.44
N GLN A 46 9.35 -4.55 2.51
CA GLN A 46 9.38 -3.47 3.51
C GLN A 46 7.97 -3.17 4.00
N VAL A 47 7.79 -3.04 5.31
CA VAL A 47 6.53 -2.52 5.86
C VAL A 47 6.47 -1.02 5.66
N THR A 48 5.31 -0.54 5.22
CA THR A 48 4.99 0.88 5.04
C THR A 48 3.77 1.27 5.87
N ASP A 49 3.74 2.51 6.33
CA ASP A 49 2.57 3.07 7.00
C ASP A 49 1.62 3.67 5.97
N LEU A 50 0.32 3.40 6.12
CA LEU A 50 -0.73 3.91 5.26
C LEU A 50 -1.59 4.93 6.02
N ALA A 51 -1.65 6.17 5.52
CA ALA A 51 -2.57 7.17 6.04
C ALA A 51 -3.77 7.32 5.11
N MET A 52 -4.96 7.03 5.64
CA MET A 52 -6.22 7.14 4.90
C MET A 52 -6.81 8.54 4.98
N ASP A 53 -7.60 8.92 3.98
CA ASP A 53 -8.47 10.09 4.04
C ASP A 53 -9.81 9.77 4.71
N SER A 54 -10.73 10.73 4.72
CA SER A 54 -12.08 10.55 5.31
C SER A 54 -12.95 9.57 4.52
N GLY A 55 -12.57 9.23 3.30
CA GLY A 55 -13.23 8.24 2.44
C GLY A 55 -12.65 6.84 2.58
N PHE A 56 -11.65 6.64 3.45
CA PHE A 56 -10.88 5.40 3.62
C PHE A 56 -10.03 5.04 2.40
N ASP A 57 -9.59 6.05 1.65
CA ASP A 57 -8.70 5.91 0.52
C ASP A 57 -7.29 6.37 0.89
N CYS A 58 -6.25 5.66 0.43
CA CYS A 58 -4.88 5.93 0.82
C CYS A 58 -4.41 7.27 0.24
N LYS A 59 -4.12 8.24 1.12
CA LYS A 59 -3.62 9.56 0.75
C LYS A 59 -2.12 9.72 0.92
N ARG A 60 -1.50 8.85 1.73
CA ARG A 60 -0.07 8.94 2.04
C ARG A 60 0.48 7.56 2.39
N VAL A 61 1.66 7.27 1.85
CA VAL A 61 2.47 6.10 2.21
C VAL A 61 3.81 6.58 2.77
N ILE A 62 4.24 6.01 3.90
CA ILE A 62 5.46 6.41 4.61
C ILE A 62 6.37 5.20 4.81
N ALA A 63 7.66 5.37 4.58
CA ALA A 63 8.70 4.41 4.90
C ALA A 63 9.93 5.11 5.51
N PRO A 64 10.71 4.44 6.38
CA PRO A 64 10.38 3.17 7.02
C PRO A 64 9.18 3.30 7.94
N THR A 65 8.59 2.18 8.31
CA THR A 65 7.44 2.13 9.21
C THR A 65 7.78 2.57 10.64
N ASP A 66 6.83 3.18 11.33
CA ASP A 66 6.89 3.43 12.78
C ASP A 66 6.39 2.22 13.61
N LEU A 67 5.95 1.14 12.94
CA LEU A 67 5.47 -0.06 13.62
C LEU A 67 6.61 -0.70 14.44
N PRO A 68 6.39 -1.01 15.74
CA PRO A 68 7.41 -1.65 16.56
C PRO A 68 7.92 -2.97 15.99
N GLU A 69 9.22 -3.22 16.08
CA GLU A 69 9.90 -4.40 15.54
C GLU A 69 9.20 -5.75 15.83
N PRO A 70 8.68 -6.01 17.04
CA PRO A 70 7.95 -7.26 17.30
C PRO A 70 6.67 -7.41 16.46
N LEU A 71 6.01 -6.30 16.12
CA LEU A 71 4.82 -6.28 15.27
C LEU A 71 5.21 -6.38 13.79
N VAL A 72 6.32 -5.76 13.36
CA VAL A 72 6.88 -5.98 12.01
C VAL A 72 7.15 -7.47 11.81
N ALA A 73 7.89 -8.11 12.71
CA ALA A 73 8.16 -9.54 12.64
C ALA A 73 6.89 -10.42 12.70
N ALA A 74 5.85 -9.97 13.41
CA ALA A 74 4.56 -10.65 13.39
C ALA A 74 3.86 -10.50 12.05
N PHE A 75 3.89 -9.31 11.44
CA PHE A 75 3.31 -9.05 10.14
C PHE A 75 3.97 -9.88 9.05
N GLU A 76 5.31 -9.93 9.03
CA GLU A 76 6.06 -10.77 8.10
C GLU A 76 5.66 -12.25 8.21
N ARG A 77 5.54 -12.78 9.43
CA ARG A 77 5.10 -14.17 9.63
C ARG A 77 3.68 -14.42 9.14
N ILE A 78 2.75 -13.50 9.40
CA ILE A 78 1.37 -13.59 8.90
C ILE A 78 1.39 -13.64 7.37
N SER A 79 2.13 -12.73 6.75
CA SER A 79 2.23 -12.61 5.28
C SER A 79 2.81 -13.87 4.64
N VAL A 80 3.89 -14.40 5.20
CA VAL A 80 4.49 -15.67 4.74
C VAL A 80 3.51 -16.83 4.89
N SER A 81 2.80 -16.91 6.02
CA SER A 81 1.81 -17.98 6.25
C SER A 81 0.68 -17.93 5.22
N ILE A 82 0.16 -16.75 4.91
CA ILE A 82 -0.86 -16.55 3.88
C ILE A 82 -0.34 -16.98 2.50
N ALA A 83 0.87 -16.54 2.15
CA ALA A 83 1.49 -16.88 0.86
C ALA A 83 1.70 -18.39 0.69
N GLU A 84 2.11 -19.10 1.75
CA GLU A 84 2.27 -20.56 1.75
C GLU A 84 0.93 -21.28 1.55
N GLU A 85 -0.12 -20.85 2.23
CA GLU A 85 -1.48 -21.44 2.07
C GLU A 85 -2.02 -21.20 0.66
N LEU A 86 -1.79 -20.02 0.10
CA LEU A 86 -2.18 -19.67 -1.27
C LEU A 86 -1.29 -20.32 -2.34
N LYS A 87 -0.15 -20.90 -1.95
CA LYS A 87 0.89 -21.39 -2.87
C LYS A 87 1.29 -20.31 -3.89
N LEU A 88 1.43 -19.09 -3.42
CA LEU A 88 1.70 -17.93 -4.25
C LEU A 88 2.98 -18.14 -5.06
N ILE A 89 2.94 -17.78 -6.34
CA ILE A 89 4.13 -17.56 -7.16
C ILE A 89 4.06 -16.15 -7.71
N GLY A 90 4.88 -15.25 -7.18
CA GLY A 90 4.88 -13.86 -7.59
C GLY A 90 4.98 -12.90 -6.41
N LEU A 91 4.32 -11.77 -6.55
CA LEU A 91 4.24 -10.71 -5.57
C LEU A 91 2.81 -10.59 -5.03
N MET A 92 2.69 -10.33 -3.75
CA MET A 92 1.44 -10.10 -3.04
C MET A 92 1.62 -8.90 -2.11
N ASP A 93 0.65 -8.03 -2.10
CA ASP A 93 0.49 -6.96 -1.11
C ASP A 93 -0.51 -7.41 -0.05
N ILE A 94 -0.20 -7.14 1.20
CA ILE A 94 -1.06 -7.45 2.34
C ILE A 94 -1.22 -6.19 3.17
N GLU A 95 -2.47 -5.80 3.40
CA GLU A 95 -2.79 -4.69 4.28
C GLU A 95 -3.33 -5.18 5.62
N VAL A 96 -2.91 -4.53 6.68
CA VAL A 96 -3.36 -4.80 8.05
C VAL A 96 -3.75 -3.53 8.77
N VAL A 97 -4.66 -3.68 9.75
CA VAL A 97 -4.99 -2.65 10.73
C VAL A 97 -4.48 -3.08 12.10
N LEU A 98 -3.76 -2.21 12.79
CA LEU A 98 -3.34 -2.45 14.17
C LEU A 98 -4.46 -2.03 15.14
N HIS A 99 -5.11 -3.00 15.77
CA HIS A 99 -6.18 -2.78 16.73
C HIS A 99 -5.87 -3.48 18.05
N ASN A 100 -5.85 -2.72 19.15
CA ASN A 100 -5.56 -3.26 20.48
C ASN A 100 -4.30 -4.14 20.50
N ASN A 101 -3.21 -3.64 19.93
CA ASN A 101 -1.92 -4.33 19.81
C ASN A 101 -1.98 -5.67 19.03
N THR A 102 -2.98 -5.84 18.18
CA THR A 102 -3.16 -7.03 17.34
C THR A 102 -3.31 -6.59 15.88
N LEU A 103 -2.56 -7.23 14.99
CA LEU A 103 -2.68 -7.01 13.55
C LEU A 103 -3.90 -7.78 13.01
N LYS A 104 -4.77 -7.08 12.34
CA LYS A 104 -5.95 -7.63 11.66
C LYS A 104 -5.76 -7.48 10.16
N VAL A 105 -5.74 -8.58 9.43
CA VAL A 105 -5.66 -8.54 7.96
C VAL A 105 -6.92 -7.88 7.41
N LEU A 106 -6.71 -6.86 6.58
CA LEU A 106 -7.77 -6.09 5.93
C LEU A 106 -7.95 -6.54 4.49
N GLU A 107 -6.85 -6.61 3.74
CA GLU A 107 -6.86 -6.89 2.32
C GLU A 107 -5.64 -7.74 1.92
N ILE A 108 -5.80 -8.52 0.83
CA ILE A 108 -4.76 -9.33 0.22
C ILE A 108 -4.88 -9.17 -1.30
N ASP A 109 -3.88 -8.56 -1.91
CA ASP A 109 -3.83 -8.29 -3.34
C ASP A 109 -2.65 -9.01 -4.00
N ALA A 110 -2.92 -10.01 -4.82
CA ALA A 110 -1.90 -10.73 -5.58
C ALA A 110 -1.52 -9.96 -6.87
N ARG A 111 -1.09 -8.72 -6.73
CA ARG A 111 -0.71 -7.79 -7.81
C ARG A 111 0.42 -6.86 -7.37
N LEU A 112 1.05 -6.19 -8.34
CA LEU A 112 1.93 -5.06 -8.05
C LEU A 112 1.05 -3.87 -7.58
N PRO A 113 1.26 -3.35 -6.36
CA PRO A 113 0.50 -2.20 -5.87
C PRO A 113 0.87 -0.90 -6.60
N SER A 114 0.06 0.15 -6.42
CA SER A 114 0.22 1.40 -7.17
C SER A 114 1.28 2.33 -6.58
N GLN A 115 1.37 2.43 -5.25
CA GLN A 115 2.11 3.48 -4.53
C GLN A 115 3.36 2.95 -3.83
N THR A 116 3.23 1.86 -3.11
CA THR A 116 4.27 1.26 -2.26
C THR A 116 5.54 0.89 -3.02
N PRO A 117 5.52 0.42 -4.30
CA PRO A 117 6.75 0.17 -5.05
C PRO A 117 7.64 1.41 -5.19
N THR A 118 7.04 2.59 -5.37
CA THR A 118 7.78 3.85 -5.45
C THR A 118 8.43 4.19 -4.11
N VAL A 119 7.65 4.05 -3.02
CA VAL A 119 8.13 4.33 -1.66
C VAL A 119 9.26 3.39 -1.26
N VAL A 120 9.09 2.09 -1.49
CA VAL A 120 10.11 1.06 -1.19
C VAL A 120 11.37 1.28 -2.02
N TYR A 121 11.23 1.63 -3.31
CA TYR A 121 12.38 1.93 -4.16
C TYR A 121 13.20 3.11 -3.63
N TRP A 122 12.58 4.22 -3.30
CA TRP A 122 13.27 5.40 -2.79
C TRP A 122 13.83 5.19 -1.38
N SER A 123 13.16 4.37 -0.56
CA SER A 123 13.62 4.05 0.79
C SER A 123 14.80 3.09 0.81
N THR A 124 14.74 2.02 0.02
CA THR A 124 15.68 0.89 0.10
C THR A 124 16.53 0.68 -1.15
N GLY A 125 16.17 1.29 -2.28
CA GLY A 125 16.76 1.02 -3.59
C GLY A 125 16.24 -0.27 -4.26
N LEU A 126 15.27 -0.97 -3.65
CA LEU A 126 14.72 -2.20 -4.21
C LEU A 126 13.68 -1.90 -5.28
N ASN A 127 13.94 -2.35 -6.52
CA ASN A 127 13.00 -2.26 -7.62
C ASN A 127 12.14 -3.54 -7.68
N MET A 128 10.87 -3.43 -7.28
CA MET A 128 9.94 -4.56 -7.24
C MET A 128 9.69 -5.19 -8.61
N ILE A 129 9.72 -4.40 -9.68
CA ILE A 129 9.56 -4.91 -11.06
C ILE A 129 10.76 -5.76 -11.44
N GLU A 130 11.99 -5.35 -11.10
CA GLU A 130 13.20 -6.14 -11.38
C GLU A 130 13.20 -7.47 -10.61
N VAL A 131 12.83 -7.45 -9.32
CA VAL A 131 12.82 -8.69 -8.52
C VAL A 131 11.71 -9.62 -8.99
N LEU A 132 10.55 -9.09 -9.37
CA LEU A 132 9.46 -9.87 -9.95
C LEU A 132 9.87 -10.48 -11.31
N ALA A 133 10.49 -9.69 -12.18
CA ALA A 133 11.04 -10.17 -13.46
C ALA A 133 12.09 -11.25 -13.26
N ALA A 134 13.00 -11.10 -12.30
CA ALA A 134 14.02 -12.09 -11.98
C ALA A 134 13.40 -13.43 -11.54
N LEU A 135 12.32 -13.39 -10.74
CA LEU A 135 11.60 -14.57 -10.30
C LEU A 135 11.02 -15.36 -11.49
N PHE A 136 10.37 -14.68 -12.45
CA PHE A 136 9.70 -15.33 -13.57
C PHE A 136 10.63 -15.68 -14.73
N LEU A 137 11.59 -14.80 -15.06
CA LEU A 137 12.47 -15.01 -16.23
C LEU A 137 13.69 -15.87 -15.92
N HIS A 138 14.23 -15.79 -14.71
CA HIS A 138 15.48 -16.45 -14.37
C HIS A 138 15.34 -17.50 -13.26
N GLY A 139 14.18 -17.62 -12.64
CA GLY A 139 13.97 -18.50 -11.51
C GLY A 139 14.83 -18.17 -10.28
N LYS A 140 15.46 -16.99 -10.28
CA LYS A 140 16.36 -16.51 -9.23
C LYS A 140 15.67 -15.43 -8.42
N GLU A 141 15.78 -15.53 -7.11
CA GLU A 141 15.45 -14.45 -6.22
C GLU A 141 16.61 -13.44 -6.24
N LYS A 142 16.29 -12.18 -6.50
CA LYS A 142 17.23 -11.09 -6.31
C LYS A 142 17.03 -10.61 -4.87
N SER A 143 18.03 -10.80 -4.03
CA SER A 143 18.02 -10.25 -2.68
C SER A 143 17.89 -8.72 -2.74
N PRO A 144 17.22 -8.11 -1.76
CA PRO A 144 17.31 -6.67 -1.58
C PRO A 144 18.80 -6.24 -1.60
N PRO A 145 19.11 -5.06 -2.13
CA PRO A 145 20.48 -4.58 -2.06
C PRO A 145 20.94 -4.57 -0.60
N ASP A 146 22.19 -5.01 -0.37
CA ASP A 146 22.88 -4.87 0.95
C ASP A 146 23.00 -3.37 1.23
N SER A 147 21.95 -2.78 1.71
CA SER A 147 21.87 -1.33 1.72
C SER A 147 22.15 -0.74 3.09
N ALA A 148 22.74 0.43 3.04
CA ALA A 148 22.62 1.47 4.03
C ALA A 148 21.21 1.50 4.66
N LEU A 149 21.11 2.01 5.89
CA LEU A 149 19.83 2.23 6.58
C LEU A 149 18.78 2.82 5.63
N PRO A 150 17.54 2.32 5.66
CA PRO A 150 16.48 2.83 4.82
C PRO A 150 16.35 4.35 4.95
N LYS A 151 16.13 5.04 3.84
CA LYS A 151 15.86 6.48 3.84
C LYS A 151 14.41 6.72 4.21
N GLY A 152 14.15 7.83 4.91
CA GLY A 152 12.79 8.31 5.12
C GLY A 152 12.18 8.78 3.80
N VAL A 153 11.00 8.26 3.47
CA VAL A 153 10.24 8.61 2.26
C VAL A 153 8.79 8.84 2.63
N VAL A 154 8.21 9.89 2.08
CA VAL A 154 6.78 10.18 2.14
C VAL A 154 6.27 10.33 0.71
N TYR A 155 5.27 9.53 0.37
CA TYR A 155 4.53 9.64 -0.88
C TYR A 155 3.13 10.14 -0.61
N GLU A 156 2.70 11.17 -1.31
CA GLU A 156 1.40 11.82 -1.10
C GLU A 156 0.67 12.05 -2.42
N HIS A 157 -0.66 11.92 -2.39
CA HIS A 157 -1.53 12.43 -3.45
C HIS A 157 -1.98 13.85 -3.09
N ILE A 158 -1.67 14.79 -3.97
CA ILE A 158 -1.96 16.20 -3.75
C ILE A 158 -2.90 16.72 -4.84
N ARG A 159 -4.07 17.21 -4.41
CA ARG A 159 -4.97 17.97 -5.25
C ARG A 159 -4.62 19.46 -5.17
N VAL A 160 -4.37 20.07 -6.33
CA VAL A 160 -4.11 21.50 -6.44
C VAL A 160 -5.33 22.17 -7.04
N SER A 161 -5.84 23.20 -6.38
CA SER A 161 -6.85 24.10 -6.92
C SER A 161 -6.38 25.56 -6.78
N SER A 162 -7.14 26.52 -7.33
CA SER A 162 -6.75 27.93 -7.36
C SER A 162 -6.33 28.52 -6.01
N ASN A 163 -6.85 27.99 -4.91
CA ASN A 163 -6.61 28.54 -3.56
C ASN A 163 -6.30 27.49 -2.50
N LEU A 164 -6.14 26.20 -2.87
CA LEU A 164 -6.01 25.10 -1.92
C LEU A 164 -5.04 24.05 -2.43
N LEU A 165 -4.14 23.63 -1.54
CA LEU A 165 -3.40 22.39 -1.63
C LEU A 165 -4.01 21.43 -0.62
N GLU A 166 -4.44 20.25 -1.08
CA GLU A 166 -5.09 19.24 -0.26
C GLU A 166 -4.44 17.88 -0.48
N VAL A 167 -4.03 17.23 0.61
CA VAL A 167 -3.61 15.82 0.56
C VAL A 167 -4.87 14.96 0.59
N ALA A 168 -5.13 14.26 -0.49
CA ALA A 168 -6.35 13.46 -0.70
C ALA A 168 -5.99 12.00 -1.01
N GLY A 169 -6.98 11.10 -1.02
CA GLY A 169 -6.79 9.71 -1.41
C GLY A 169 -6.45 9.53 -2.89
N GLU A 170 -5.99 8.34 -3.25
CA GLU A 170 -5.55 8.03 -4.62
C GLU A 170 -6.65 8.17 -5.67
N HIS A 171 -7.92 8.18 -5.28
CA HIS A 171 -9.06 8.37 -6.18
C HIS A 171 -8.95 9.65 -7.03
N ILE A 172 -8.18 10.66 -6.59
CA ILE A 172 -7.95 11.87 -7.38
C ILE A 172 -7.15 11.61 -8.67
N MET A 173 -6.45 10.46 -8.74
CA MET A 173 -5.70 10.04 -9.91
C MET A 173 -6.58 9.37 -10.97
N SER A 174 -7.83 9.04 -10.62
CA SER A 174 -8.77 8.42 -11.56
C SER A 174 -9.17 9.39 -12.68
N GLY A 175 -8.93 8.99 -13.92
CA GLY A 175 -9.27 9.80 -15.10
C GLY A 175 -8.32 10.96 -15.39
N VAL A 176 -7.14 10.99 -14.78
CA VAL A 176 -6.10 11.97 -15.09
C VAL A 176 -5.28 11.49 -16.27
N ASP A 177 -5.26 12.31 -17.35
CA ASP A 177 -4.50 12.02 -18.56
C ASP A 177 -3.15 12.75 -18.57
N ALA A 178 -2.21 12.24 -19.38
CA ALA A 178 -0.95 12.90 -19.74
C ALA A 178 -0.03 13.27 -18.54
N LEU A 179 0.04 12.39 -17.56
CA LEU A 179 0.96 12.54 -16.42
C LEU A 179 2.42 12.54 -16.88
N ARG A 180 3.23 13.41 -16.28
CA ARG A 180 4.68 13.52 -16.50
C ARG A 180 5.42 13.51 -15.17
N LEU A 181 6.60 12.93 -15.17
CA LEU A 181 7.52 13.01 -14.05
C LEU A 181 8.25 14.35 -14.08
N HIS A 182 8.23 15.04 -12.95
CA HIS A 182 8.98 16.27 -12.70
C HIS A 182 9.88 16.06 -11.49
N HIS A 183 11.13 16.52 -11.59
CA HIS A 183 12.09 16.55 -10.49
C HIS A 183 12.08 17.94 -9.84
N ASP A 184 12.38 18.00 -8.54
CA ASP A 184 12.44 19.25 -7.75
C ASP A 184 11.16 20.11 -7.86
N PHE A 185 9.99 19.44 -7.81
CA PHE A 185 8.72 20.07 -8.05
C PHE A 185 8.10 20.63 -6.77
N PHE A 186 8.10 21.95 -6.59
CA PHE A 186 7.53 22.64 -5.42
C PHE A 186 7.98 22.08 -4.05
N GLY A 187 9.24 21.64 -3.96
CA GLY A 187 9.83 21.10 -2.74
C GLY A 187 9.67 19.58 -2.56
N ALA A 188 9.05 18.90 -3.51
CA ALA A 188 9.10 17.45 -3.62
C ALA A 188 10.29 17.04 -4.51
N ASP A 189 11.02 15.99 -4.12
CA ASP A 189 12.13 15.47 -4.94
C ASP A 189 11.64 15.02 -6.32
N ASP A 190 10.49 14.34 -6.35
CA ASP A 190 9.80 13.91 -7.57
C ASP A 190 8.29 14.13 -7.47
N ALA A 191 7.66 14.48 -8.58
CA ALA A 191 6.21 14.52 -8.70
C ALA A 191 5.75 13.92 -10.03
N ILE A 192 4.64 13.19 -10.02
CA ILE A 192 3.95 12.71 -11.20
C ILE A 192 2.67 13.56 -11.32
N THR A 193 2.57 14.41 -12.32
CA THR A 193 1.51 15.40 -12.40
C THR A 193 1.15 15.73 -13.86
N ASN A 194 -0.08 16.21 -14.06
CA ASN A 194 -0.52 16.82 -15.33
C ASN A 194 -0.33 18.34 -15.34
N TYR A 195 0.30 18.92 -14.35
CA TYR A 195 0.57 20.37 -14.30
C TYR A 195 1.45 20.80 -15.47
N GLU A 196 1.04 21.86 -16.16
CA GLU A 196 1.82 22.53 -17.17
C GLU A 196 2.02 24.01 -16.76
N PRO A 197 3.28 24.49 -16.63
CA PRO A 197 3.52 25.89 -16.34
C PRO A 197 2.89 26.79 -17.40
N GLY A 198 2.03 27.73 -16.98
CA GLY A 198 1.46 28.75 -17.86
C GLY A 198 0.11 28.41 -18.51
N ARG A 199 -0.56 27.35 -18.05
CA ARG A 199 -1.98 27.12 -18.36
C ARG A 199 -2.89 27.51 -17.22
#